data_92edce776560a2cb41d5051c750aa61e
#
_entry.id   92edce776560a2cb41d5051c750aa61e
#
_cell.length_a   1.000
_cell.length_b   1.000
_cell.length_c   1.000
_cell.angle_alpha   90.00
_cell.angle_beta   90.00
_cell.angle_gamma   90.00
#
_symmetry.space_group_name_H-M   'P 1'
#
loop_
_entity.id
_entity.type
_entity.pdbx_description
1 polymer ?
#
loop_
_entity_poly.entity_id
_entity_poly.type
_entity_poly.pdbx_seq_one_letter_code
_entity_poly.pdbx_strand_id
1 'polypeptide(L)'
;MANELELKYGCNPNQKPARIFMKEGELPIEVLNGHPGYINLLDAFNSWQLVKELKEATGLHVSPAGAAVAVEMSDTLKKIYFVDDVKLSPLATAYARARGADRMSSYGDFIALSDTCDEETARIINREVSDGVIAPDYTPEALEILKNKRKGTYNVIKIDPAYRPAPIEHKDVFGVTFEQGRNELKIDESLLKELPTQNKEIPAEAKRDLIISLITLKYTQSNSVCYAKDGQAIGIGAGQQSRIHCTRLAGNKADIWYLRQHPKVMNLPWIEKIRRADRDNTIDVYISEDHDDVLADG
;
A
#
# COMPACT_ATOMS: atom_id res chain seq x y z
N MET A 1 24.03 13.53 5.25
CA MET A 1 23.07 12.60 5.92
C MET A 1 23.91 11.58 6.69
N ALA A 2 23.34 10.89 7.65
CA ALA A 2 24.07 9.86 8.42
C ALA A 2 24.20 8.56 7.62
N ASN A 3 25.24 7.77 7.88
CA ASN A 3 25.39 6.46 7.26
C ASN A 3 24.71 5.33 8.05
N GLU A 4 24.21 5.64 9.24
CA GLU A 4 23.46 4.69 10.09
C GLU A 4 22.33 5.36 10.88
N LEU A 5 21.37 4.56 11.31
CA LEU A 5 20.29 4.94 12.21
C LEU A 5 20.10 3.83 13.25
N GLU A 6 20.27 4.18 14.52
CA GLU A 6 19.98 3.26 15.63
C GLU A 6 18.47 3.05 15.79
N LEU A 7 18.09 1.83 16.11
CA LEU A 7 16.70 1.43 16.31
C LEU A 7 16.48 0.93 17.73
N LYS A 8 15.26 1.09 18.23
CA LYS A 8 14.92 0.66 19.60
C LYS A 8 15.11 -0.84 19.80
N TYR A 9 14.79 -1.63 18.79
CA TYR A 9 14.95 -3.10 18.70
C TYR A 9 14.80 -3.56 17.25
N GLY A 10 15.12 -4.80 16.94
CA GLY A 10 14.95 -5.41 15.62
C GLY A 10 13.50 -5.81 15.32
N CYS A 11 13.27 -7.00 14.74
CA CYS A 11 11.91 -7.46 14.46
C CYS A 11 11.06 -7.65 15.73
N ASN A 12 11.70 -8.04 16.83
CA ASN A 12 11.02 -8.24 18.13
C ASN A 12 11.74 -7.46 19.24
N PRO A 13 11.02 -7.10 20.34
CA PRO A 13 11.57 -6.27 21.41
C PRO A 13 12.82 -6.80 22.12
N ASN A 14 13.05 -8.10 22.08
CA ASN A 14 14.23 -8.77 22.65
C ASN A 14 15.45 -8.79 21.70
N GLN A 15 15.31 -8.38 20.46
CA GLN A 15 16.39 -8.36 19.46
C GLN A 15 17.13 -7.02 19.52
N LYS A 16 18.15 -6.97 20.36
CA LYS A 16 19.04 -5.81 20.58
C LYS A 16 20.51 -6.24 20.54
N PRO A 17 21.42 -5.37 20.07
CA PRO A 17 21.17 -4.05 19.47
C PRO A 17 20.49 -4.14 18.11
N ALA A 18 19.93 -3.01 17.59
CA ALA A 18 19.37 -2.92 16.27
C ALA A 18 19.70 -1.59 15.61
N ARG A 19 20.02 -1.61 14.33
CA ARG A 19 20.27 -0.44 13.49
C ARG A 19 20.07 -0.75 12.02
N ILE A 20 19.88 0.27 11.21
CA ILE A 20 20.11 0.22 9.76
C ILE A 20 21.38 1.00 9.44
N PHE A 21 22.12 0.59 8.43
CA PHE A 21 23.34 1.29 8.02
C PHE A 21 23.70 0.98 6.56
N MET A 22 24.46 1.88 5.96
CA MET A 22 25.10 1.67 4.67
C MET A 22 26.57 1.31 4.89
N LYS A 23 27.07 0.30 4.17
CA LYS A 23 28.52 -0.04 4.19
C LYS A 23 29.36 1.09 3.61
N GLU A 24 28.83 1.75 2.56
CA GLU A 24 29.45 2.88 1.86
C GLU A 24 28.38 3.92 1.58
N GLY A 25 28.74 5.19 1.73
CA GLY A 25 27.83 6.33 1.50
C GLY A 25 26.89 6.61 2.67
N GLU A 26 25.86 7.35 2.37
CA GLU A 26 24.84 7.79 3.33
C GLU A 26 23.54 7.04 3.14
N LEU A 27 22.72 6.96 4.19
CA LEU A 27 21.37 6.42 4.09
C LEU A 27 20.54 7.22 3.07
N PRO A 28 19.78 6.56 2.19
CA PRO A 28 18.96 7.25 1.20
C PRO A 28 17.70 7.90 1.79
N ILE A 29 17.60 7.97 3.11
CA ILE A 29 16.44 8.51 3.83
C ILE A 29 16.83 9.53 4.88
N GLU A 30 15.87 10.41 5.17
CA GLU A 30 15.89 11.32 6.31
C GLU A 30 14.58 11.18 7.09
N VAL A 31 14.67 10.95 8.40
CA VAL A 31 13.50 10.91 9.30
C VAL A 31 13.15 12.33 9.71
N LEU A 32 12.08 12.87 9.12
CA LEU A 32 11.61 14.23 9.39
C LEU A 32 10.80 14.35 10.67
N ASN A 33 10.19 13.23 11.11
CA ASN A 33 9.42 13.14 12.36
C ASN A 33 9.26 11.69 12.79
N GLY A 34 9.09 11.48 14.10
CA GLY A 34 8.86 10.17 14.70
C GLY A 34 10.14 9.35 14.94
N HIS A 35 9.95 8.09 15.27
CA HIS A 35 11.02 7.11 15.52
C HIS A 35 10.63 5.79 14.88
N PRO A 36 10.84 5.60 13.57
CA PRO A 36 10.46 4.39 12.87
C PRO A 36 11.21 3.16 13.41
N GLY A 37 10.49 2.08 13.63
CA GLY A 37 11.06 0.80 14.02
C GLY A 37 11.59 -0.01 12.84
N TYR A 38 12.19 -1.16 13.14
CA TYR A 38 12.77 -2.07 12.15
C TYR A 38 11.76 -2.50 11.07
N ILE A 39 10.57 -2.94 11.47
CA ILE A 39 9.51 -3.35 10.54
C ILE A 39 8.98 -2.16 9.74
N ASN A 40 8.77 -0.99 10.38
CA ASN A 40 8.34 0.22 9.66
C ASN A 40 9.30 0.58 8.51
N LEU A 41 10.61 0.44 8.72
CA LEU A 41 11.61 0.73 7.68
C LEU A 41 11.62 -0.33 6.58
N LEU A 42 11.45 -1.62 6.92
CA LEU A 42 11.30 -2.66 5.90
C LEU A 42 10.08 -2.39 5.01
N ASP A 43 8.93 -2.06 5.63
CA ASP A 43 7.70 -1.74 4.90
C ASP A 43 7.87 -0.47 4.05
N ALA A 44 8.51 0.57 4.62
CA ALA A 44 8.79 1.80 3.91
C ALA A 44 9.64 1.56 2.64
N PHE A 45 10.73 0.82 2.75
CA PHE A 45 11.60 0.54 1.60
C PHE A 45 10.95 -0.37 0.57
N ASN A 46 10.20 -1.38 0.99
CA ASN A 46 9.50 -2.28 0.06
C ASN A 46 8.39 -1.53 -0.68
N SER A 47 7.58 -0.76 0.03
CA SER A 47 6.50 0.02 -0.58
C SER A 47 7.01 1.14 -1.47
N TRP A 48 8.15 1.79 -1.12
CA TRP A 48 8.79 2.77 -1.97
C TRP A 48 9.24 2.20 -3.32
N GLN A 49 9.86 1.01 -3.32
CA GLN A 49 10.27 0.35 -4.56
C GLN A 49 9.07 0.08 -5.47
N LEU A 50 7.96 -0.40 -4.91
CA LEU A 50 6.72 -0.64 -5.64
C LEU A 50 6.18 0.64 -6.28
N VAL A 51 6.03 1.73 -5.53
CA VAL A 51 5.47 2.99 -6.09
C VAL A 51 6.36 3.61 -7.15
N LYS A 52 7.68 3.53 -6.96
CA LYS A 52 8.64 4.02 -7.93
C LYS A 52 8.53 3.28 -9.27
N GLU A 53 8.52 1.95 -9.24
CA GLU A 53 8.39 1.12 -10.45
C GLU A 53 7.03 1.31 -11.12
N LEU A 54 5.95 1.38 -10.36
CA LEU A 54 4.61 1.62 -10.88
C LEU A 54 4.48 3.00 -11.54
N LYS A 55 5.09 4.02 -10.97
CA LYS A 55 5.15 5.36 -11.58
C LYS A 55 5.94 5.34 -12.89
N GLU A 56 7.09 4.69 -12.90
CA GLU A 56 7.93 4.55 -14.09
C GLU A 56 7.20 3.79 -15.23
N ALA A 57 6.42 2.75 -14.88
CA ALA A 57 5.66 1.95 -15.83
C ALA A 57 4.40 2.63 -16.37
N THR A 58 3.71 3.42 -15.55
CA THR A 58 2.38 3.98 -15.88
C THR A 58 2.40 5.48 -16.17
N GLY A 59 3.42 6.21 -15.70
CA GLY A 59 3.47 7.67 -15.75
C GLY A 59 2.48 8.38 -14.83
N LEU A 60 1.74 7.65 -13.98
CA LEU A 60 0.71 8.17 -13.08
C LEU A 60 1.22 8.29 -11.65
N HIS A 61 0.60 9.16 -10.85
CA HIS A 61 0.84 9.20 -9.40
C HIS A 61 0.39 7.90 -8.75
N VAL A 62 1.14 7.42 -7.76
CA VAL A 62 0.98 6.09 -7.17
C VAL A 62 1.04 6.17 -5.65
N SER A 63 0.25 5.34 -4.99
CA SER A 63 0.39 5.06 -3.57
C SER A 63 0.15 3.58 -3.27
N PRO A 64 0.93 2.94 -2.40
CA PRO A 64 0.59 1.66 -1.80
C PRO A 64 0.23 1.83 -0.32
N ALA A 65 -0.99 1.59 -0.04
CA ALA A 65 -1.53 0.94 1.12
C ALA A 65 -2.41 -0.22 0.57
N GLY A 66 -1.93 -0.90 -0.36
CA GLY A 66 -2.37 -1.74 -1.47
C GLY A 66 -1.53 -1.35 -2.67
N ALA A 67 -2.08 -1.17 -3.84
CA ALA A 67 -1.41 -0.60 -5.00
C ALA A 67 -2.44 0.06 -5.92
N ALA A 68 -2.28 1.33 -6.21
CA ALA A 68 -3.17 2.04 -7.12
C ALA A 68 -2.49 3.22 -7.78
N VAL A 69 -2.98 3.56 -8.97
CA VAL A 69 -2.61 4.77 -9.71
C VAL A 69 -3.74 5.79 -9.70
N ALA A 70 -3.42 7.04 -9.97
CA ALA A 70 -4.34 8.17 -9.97
C ALA A 70 -5.28 8.13 -11.21
N VAL A 71 -6.27 7.26 -11.16
CA VAL A 71 -7.39 7.23 -12.12
C VAL A 71 -8.62 7.83 -11.45
N GLU A 72 -9.42 8.56 -12.19
CA GLU A 72 -10.65 9.18 -11.68
C GLU A 72 -11.58 8.14 -11.03
N MET A 73 -12.16 8.51 -9.89
CA MET A 73 -13.10 7.67 -9.16
C MET A 73 -14.55 8.05 -9.46
N SER A 74 -15.41 7.03 -9.58
CA SER A 74 -16.85 7.23 -9.55
C SER A 74 -17.32 7.80 -8.20
N ASP A 75 -18.48 8.41 -8.16
CA ASP A 75 -19.08 8.90 -6.90
C ASP A 75 -19.31 7.77 -5.89
N THR A 76 -19.60 6.57 -6.37
CA THR A 76 -19.72 5.36 -5.53
C THR A 76 -18.39 5.05 -4.84
N LEU A 77 -17.28 5.03 -5.59
CA LEU A 77 -15.95 4.78 -5.01
C LEU A 77 -15.55 5.88 -4.02
N LYS A 78 -15.82 7.15 -4.33
CA LYS A 78 -15.57 8.26 -3.40
C LYS A 78 -16.29 8.06 -2.07
N LYS A 79 -17.57 7.64 -2.12
CA LYS A 79 -18.39 7.37 -0.92
C LYS A 79 -17.83 6.20 -0.10
N ILE A 80 -17.55 5.05 -0.72
CA ILE A 80 -17.05 3.87 0.02
C ILE A 80 -15.63 4.06 0.54
N TYR A 81 -14.86 5.00 -0.03
CA TYR A 81 -13.53 5.37 0.45
C TYR A 81 -13.56 6.55 1.43
N PHE A 82 -14.74 7.09 1.72
CA PHE A 82 -14.97 8.22 2.62
C PHE A 82 -14.21 9.48 2.21
N VAL A 83 -14.20 9.79 0.92
CA VAL A 83 -13.52 10.95 0.33
C VAL A 83 -14.43 11.76 -0.58
N ASP A 84 -15.74 11.55 -0.51
CA ASP A 84 -16.76 12.29 -1.27
C ASP A 84 -16.96 13.74 -0.77
N ASP A 85 -16.46 14.04 0.42
CA ASP A 85 -16.54 15.34 1.10
C ASP A 85 -15.27 16.21 0.94
N VAL A 86 -14.27 15.75 0.18
CA VAL A 86 -12.98 16.43 0.06
C VAL A 86 -12.51 16.61 -1.38
N LYS A 87 -11.74 17.67 -1.60
CA LYS A 87 -10.99 17.84 -2.84
C LYS A 87 -9.84 16.85 -2.88
N LEU A 88 -9.63 16.23 -4.02
CA LEU A 88 -8.57 15.25 -4.24
C LEU A 88 -7.58 15.77 -5.30
N SER A 89 -6.32 15.85 -4.94
CA SER A 89 -5.22 15.92 -5.91
C SER A 89 -5.04 14.55 -6.59
N PRO A 90 -4.27 14.45 -7.68
CA PRO A 90 -3.93 13.16 -8.28
C PRO A 90 -3.27 12.19 -7.28
N LEU A 91 -2.37 12.67 -6.44
CA LEU A 91 -1.70 11.84 -5.43
C LEU A 91 -2.68 11.40 -4.33
N ALA A 92 -3.54 12.31 -3.86
CA ALA A 92 -4.62 11.99 -2.92
C ALA A 92 -5.59 10.95 -3.49
N THR A 93 -5.89 11.04 -4.78
CA THR A 93 -6.72 10.05 -5.49
C THR A 93 -6.04 8.68 -5.49
N ALA A 94 -4.76 8.59 -5.84
CA ALA A 94 -4.02 7.34 -5.80
C ALA A 94 -4.01 6.73 -4.40
N TYR A 95 -3.75 7.54 -3.36
CA TYR A 95 -3.75 7.08 -1.97
C TYR A 95 -5.15 6.57 -1.53
N ALA A 96 -6.20 7.33 -1.80
CA ALA A 96 -7.56 6.91 -1.46
C ALA A 96 -7.95 5.58 -2.12
N ARG A 97 -7.57 5.37 -3.37
CA ARG A 97 -7.79 4.14 -4.13
C ARG A 97 -6.98 2.96 -3.57
N ALA A 98 -5.69 3.18 -3.32
CA ALA A 98 -4.82 2.13 -2.80
C ALA A 98 -5.33 1.62 -1.44
N ARG A 99 -5.58 2.54 -0.51
CA ARG A 99 -6.11 2.21 0.81
C ARG A 99 -7.54 1.65 0.76
N GLY A 100 -8.37 2.21 -0.12
CA GLY A 100 -9.78 1.89 -0.24
C GLY A 100 -10.06 0.46 -0.71
N ALA A 101 -9.12 -0.16 -1.44
CA ALA A 101 -9.29 -1.49 -1.99
C ALA A 101 -9.45 -2.58 -0.89
N ASP A 102 -8.68 -2.47 0.20
CA ASP A 102 -8.73 -3.38 1.35
C ASP A 102 -8.56 -2.56 2.63
N ARG A 103 -9.63 -1.98 3.12
CA ARG A 103 -9.62 -1.06 4.25
C ARG A 103 -9.25 -1.73 5.57
N MET A 104 -9.54 -3.02 5.71
CA MET A 104 -9.20 -3.80 6.91
C MET A 104 -7.69 -4.05 6.99
N SER A 105 -7.08 -4.51 5.89
CA SER A 105 -5.63 -4.74 5.84
C SER A 105 -4.82 -3.45 5.89
N SER A 106 -5.39 -2.33 5.46
CA SER A 106 -4.74 -1.01 5.49
C SER A 106 -4.78 -0.32 6.86
N TYR A 107 -5.27 -0.98 7.89
CA TYR A 107 -5.27 -0.44 9.25
C TYR A 107 -3.89 -0.61 9.89
N GLY A 108 -3.22 0.52 10.21
CA GLY A 108 -1.87 0.49 10.80
C GLY A 108 -0.74 0.28 9.78
N ASP A 109 -1.00 0.52 8.51
CA ASP A 109 -0.06 0.40 7.39
C ASP A 109 1.08 1.42 7.40
N PHE A 110 2.09 1.19 6.57
CA PHE A 110 3.11 2.18 6.22
C PHE A 110 2.91 2.64 4.77
N ILE A 111 2.70 3.95 4.59
CA ILE A 111 2.30 4.55 3.32
C ILE A 111 3.55 4.94 2.53
N ALA A 112 3.58 4.66 1.21
CA ALA A 112 4.56 5.25 0.31
C ALA A 112 3.86 6.12 -0.76
N LEU A 113 4.48 7.20 -1.16
CA LEU A 113 3.96 8.12 -2.17
C LEU A 113 5.02 8.31 -3.26
N SER A 114 4.61 8.24 -4.52
CA SER A 114 5.53 8.36 -5.66
C SER A 114 6.05 9.78 -5.89
N ASP A 115 5.40 10.76 -5.28
CA ASP A 115 5.63 12.19 -5.50
C ASP A 115 5.66 12.98 -4.20
N THR A 116 5.98 14.26 -4.29
CA THR A 116 5.88 15.19 -3.15
C THR A 116 4.49 15.13 -2.54
N CYS A 117 4.41 14.81 -1.25
CA CYS A 117 3.15 14.77 -0.52
C CYS A 117 2.57 16.19 -0.44
N ASP A 118 1.40 16.37 -1.03
CA ASP A 118 0.65 17.63 -0.99
C ASP A 118 -0.31 17.69 0.20
N GLU A 119 -0.88 18.87 0.43
CA GLU A 119 -1.78 19.12 1.55
C GLU A 119 -3.04 18.24 1.50
N GLU A 120 -3.64 18.05 0.32
CA GLU A 120 -4.83 17.22 0.14
C GLU A 120 -4.54 15.76 0.53
N THR A 121 -3.41 15.21 0.12
CA THR A 121 -2.97 13.87 0.50
C THR A 121 -2.73 13.76 2.00
N ALA A 122 -2.02 14.72 2.60
CA ALA A 122 -1.75 14.74 4.03
C ALA A 122 -3.04 14.81 4.87
N ARG A 123 -4.05 15.58 4.43
CA ARG A 123 -5.36 15.66 5.09
C ARG A 123 -6.09 14.32 5.12
N ILE A 124 -6.03 13.53 4.04
CA ILE A 124 -6.63 12.19 4.02
C ILE A 124 -5.82 11.25 4.93
N ILE A 125 -4.49 11.24 4.83
CA ILE A 125 -3.62 10.44 5.70
C ILE A 125 -3.91 10.74 7.18
N ASN A 126 -4.12 12.01 7.54
CA ASN A 126 -4.40 12.40 8.91
C ASN A 126 -5.70 11.84 9.46
N ARG A 127 -6.69 11.56 8.60
CA ARG A 127 -8.00 10.99 8.96
C ARG A 127 -7.95 9.47 9.19
N GLU A 128 -6.91 8.79 8.74
CA GLU A 128 -6.79 7.32 8.73
C GLU A 128 -5.77 6.84 9.77
N VAL A 129 -5.85 5.56 10.14
CA VAL A 129 -4.88 4.92 11.05
C VAL A 129 -3.76 4.31 10.22
N SER A 130 -2.56 4.84 10.40
CA SER A 130 -1.32 4.36 9.76
C SER A 130 -0.13 4.60 10.70
N ASP A 131 0.99 3.91 10.47
CA ASP A 131 2.19 4.01 11.30
C ASP A 131 3.19 5.05 10.79
N GLY A 132 3.18 5.32 9.50
CA GLY A 132 4.07 6.30 8.90
C GLY A 132 3.86 6.47 7.40
N VAL A 133 4.63 7.38 6.84
CA VAL A 133 4.64 7.70 5.41
C VAL A 133 6.07 7.94 4.92
N ILE A 134 6.38 7.45 3.71
CA ILE A 134 7.61 7.74 2.98
C ILE A 134 7.28 8.38 1.64
N ALA A 135 7.94 9.48 1.32
CA ALA A 135 7.78 10.22 0.07
C ALA A 135 9.09 10.89 -0.34
N PRO A 136 9.27 11.27 -1.63
CA PRO A 136 10.45 12.00 -2.06
C PRO A 136 10.55 13.40 -1.45
N ASP A 137 9.41 14.02 -1.15
CA ASP A 137 9.34 15.32 -0.45
C ASP A 137 7.94 15.58 0.13
N TYR A 138 7.78 16.70 0.82
CA TYR A 138 6.54 17.15 1.45
C TYR A 138 6.39 18.64 1.26
N THR A 139 5.18 19.13 0.94
CA THR A 139 4.92 20.57 1.02
C THR A 139 4.95 21.01 2.49
N PRO A 140 5.23 22.29 2.78
CA PRO A 140 5.25 22.79 4.17
C PRO A 140 3.95 22.47 4.93
N GLU A 141 2.81 22.66 4.28
CA GLU A 141 1.47 22.40 4.85
C GLU A 141 1.26 20.90 5.13
N ALA A 142 1.64 20.04 4.18
CA ALA A 142 1.56 18.60 4.36
C ALA A 142 2.43 18.13 5.54
N LEU A 143 3.66 18.63 5.61
CA LEU A 143 4.59 18.28 6.67
C LEU A 143 4.08 18.72 8.05
N GLU A 144 3.48 19.90 8.16
CA GLU A 144 2.89 20.38 9.41
C GLU A 144 1.73 19.47 9.86
N ILE A 145 0.81 19.11 8.95
CA ILE A 145 -0.30 18.22 9.24
C ILE A 145 0.20 16.86 9.75
N LEU A 146 1.18 16.27 9.05
CA LEU A 146 1.70 14.94 9.37
C LEU A 146 2.52 14.94 10.66
N LYS A 147 3.31 15.98 10.94
CA LYS A 147 4.04 16.11 12.22
C LYS A 147 3.11 16.19 13.42
N ASN A 148 1.94 16.79 13.29
CA ASN A 148 0.96 16.88 14.37
C ASN A 148 0.12 15.60 14.58
N LYS A 149 0.13 14.67 13.61
CA LYS A 149 -0.58 13.39 13.70
C LYS A 149 -0.03 12.54 14.86
N ARG A 150 -0.91 11.74 15.51
CA ARG A 150 -0.55 10.88 16.66
C ARG A 150 0.16 11.66 17.80
N LYS A 151 -0.28 12.87 18.07
CA LYS A 151 0.32 13.75 19.12
C LYS A 151 1.83 14.01 18.88
N GLY A 152 2.24 14.13 17.62
CA GLY A 152 3.61 14.42 17.24
C GLY A 152 4.55 13.22 17.08
N THR A 153 4.04 12.00 17.18
CA THR A 153 4.86 10.77 17.10
C THR A 153 4.74 10.01 15.78
N TYR A 154 4.01 10.56 14.80
CA TYR A 154 3.83 9.92 13.50
C TYR A 154 5.14 9.87 12.71
N ASN A 155 5.44 8.74 12.07
CA ASN A 155 6.67 8.59 11.30
C ASN A 155 6.54 9.27 9.94
N VAL A 156 7.40 10.23 9.65
CA VAL A 156 7.50 10.94 8.37
C VAL A 156 8.92 10.79 7.84
N ILE A 157 9.06 10.11 6.71
CA ILE A 157 10.36 9.78 6.13
C ILE A 157 10.47 10.41 4.74
N LYS A 158 11.54 11.14 4.49
CA LYS A 158 11.93 11.60 3.16
C LYS A 158 12.92 10.62 2.57
N ILE A 159 12.77 10.29 1.28
CA ILE A 159 13.66 9.40 0.54
C ILE A 159 14.26 10.12 -0.66
N ASP A 160 15.53 9.85 -0.94
CA ASP A 160 16.15 10.30 -2.18
C ASP A 160 15.61 9.50 -3.38
N PRO A 161 14.82 10.10 -4.28
CA PRO A 161 14.27 9.40 -5.44
C PRO A 161 15.33 9.01 -6.47
N ALA A 162 16.51 9.62 -6.44
CA ALA A 162 17.62 9.32 -7.34
C ALA A 162 18.43 8.11 -6.86
N TYR A 163 18.32 7.71 -5.59
CA TYR A 163 19.05 6.57 -5.06
C TYR A 163 18.77 5.29 -5.87
N ARG A 164 19.85 4.58 -6.16
CA ARG A 164 19.82 3.24 -6.79
C ARG A 164 20.59 2.28 -5.89
N PRO A 165 19.96 1.21 -5.40
CA PRO A 165 20.65 0.21 -4.61
C PRO A 165 21.67 -0.56 -5.46
N ALA A 166 22.63 -1.21 -4.79
CA ALA A 166 23.59 -2.08 -5.45
C ALA A 166 22.87 -3.22 -6.22
N PRO A 167 23.44 -3.70 -7.34
CA PRO A 167 22.82 -4.76 -8.15
C PRO A 167 22.83 -6.13 -7.45
N ILE A 168 23.64 -6.29 -6.42
CA ILE A 168 23.73 -7.50 -5.61
C ILE A 168 23.18 -7.21 -4.21
N GLU A 169 22.35 -8.11 -3.72
CA GLU A 169 21.81 -8.05 -2.37
C GLU A 169 22.20 -9.26 -1.54
N HIS A 170 22.33 -9.04 -0.25
CA HIS A 170 22.74 -10.04 0.72
C HIS A 170 21.69 -10.22 1.82
N LYS A 171 21.59 -11.47 2.30
CA LYS A 171 20.76 -11.82 3.46
C LYS A 171 21.51 -12.79 4.34
N ASP A 172 21.69 -12.45 5.61
CA ASP A 172 22.33 -13.31 6.59
C ASP A 172 21.31 -14.18 7.33
N VAL A 173 21.50 -15.48 7.30
CA VAL A 173 20.66 -16.46 8.00
C VAL A 173 21.56 -17.49 8.67
N PHE A 174 21.44 -17.64 9.97
CA PHE A 174 22.22 -18.62 10.75
C PHE A 174 23.74 -18.48 10.58
N GLY A 175 24.25 -17.26 10.41
CA GLY A 175 25.68 -16.98 10.18
C GLY A 175 26.18 -17.27 8.77
N VAL A 176 25.28 -17.63 7.84
CA VAL A 176 25.58 -17.83 6.42
C VAL A 176 25.00 -16.66 5.63
N THR A 177 25.82 -16.03 4.82
CA THR A 177 25.39 -14.96 3.90
C THR A 177 24.89 -15.55 2.59
N PHE A 178 23.65 -15.27 2.27
CA PHE A 178 23.08 -15.54 0.94
C PHE A 178 23.30 -14.31 0.07
N GLU A 179 23.73 -14.54 -1.17
CA GLU A 179 23.95 -13.50 -2.17
C GLU A 179 23.12 -13.79 -3.40
N GLN A 180 22.47 -12.75 -3.94
CA GLN A 180 21.72 -12.84 -5.19
C GLN A 180 21.73 -11.50 -5.95
N GLY A 181 21.49 -11.56 -7.26
CA GLY A 181 21.14 -10.37 -8.03
C GLY A 181 19.78 -9.83 -7.60
N ARG A 182 19.63 -8.51 -7.59
CA ARG A 182 18.33 -7.88 -7.40
C ARG A 182 17.36 -8.27 -8.51
N ASN A 183 16.06 -8.31 -8.18
CA ASN A 183 15.05 -8.51 -9.20
C ASN A 183 14.87 -7.22 -10.02
N GLU A 184 15.65 -7.09 -11.09
CA GLU A 184 15.62 -5.94 -12.01
C GLU A 184 14.74 -6.20 -13.25
N LEU A 185 13.91 -7.24 -13.25
CA LEU A 185 12.95 -7.49 -14.34
C LEU A 185 12.08 -6.27 -14.55
N LYS A 186 12.21 -5.66 -15.73
CA LYS A 186 11.37 -4.54 -16.13
C LYS A 186 9.99 -5.04 -16.52
N ILE A 187 8.97 -4.56 -15.81
CA ILE A 187 7.58 -4.91 -16.08
C ILE A 187 6.92 -3.75 -16.84
N ASP A 188 6.72 -3.97 -18.13
CA ASP A 188 6.04 -3.03 -19.03
C ASP A 188 5.24 -3.80 -20.10
N GLU A 189 4.66 -3.07 -21.06
CA GLU A 189 3.85 -3.66 -22.14
C GLU A 189 4.61 -4.66 -23.01
N SER A 190 5.96 -4.69 -22.98
CA SER A 190 6.73 -5.65 -23.75
C SER A 190 6.47 -7.10 -23.34
N LEU A 191 6.09 -7.34 -22.08
CA LEU A 191 5.70 -8.66 -21.56
C LEU A 191 4.35 -9.15 -22.11
N LEU A 192 3.55 -8.26 -22.70
CA LEU A 192 2.22 -8.54 -23.23
C LEU A 192 2.20 -8.66 -24.78
N LYS A 193 3.38 -8.73 -25.41
CA LYS A 193 3.48 -8.82 -26.89
C LYS A 193 3.09 -10.19 -27.43
N GLU A 194 3.45 -11.25 -26.71
CA GLU A 194 3.15 -12.62 -27.10
C GLU A 194 1.96 -13.15 -26.31
N LEU A 195 0.81 -13.23 -26.96
CA LEU A 195 -0.41 -13.73 -26.37
C LEU A 195 -0.68 -15.16 -26.83
N PRO A 196 -0.58 -16.19 -25.96
CA PRO A 196 -0.83 -17.57 -26.32
C PRO A 196 -2.32 -17.89 -26.51
N THR A 197 -3.21 -17.01 -26.03
CA THR A 197 -4.67 -17.13 -26.11
C THR A 197 -5.21 -16.98 -27.53
N GLN A 198 -6.42 -17.47 -27.80
CA GLN A 198 -7.10 -17.30 -29.10
C GLN A 198 -7.39 -15.81 -29.38
N ASN A 199 -7.92 -15.09 -28.38
CA ASN A 199 -8.06 -13.64 -28.46
C ASN A 199 -6.70 -12.98 -28.29
N LYS A 200 -6.30 -12.16 -29.29
CA LYS A 200 -5.03 -11.42 -29.33
C LYS A 200 -5.18 -9.95 -28.96
N GLU A 201 -6.38 -9.53 -28.60
CA GLU A 201 -6.66 -8.13 -28.23
C GLU A 201 -6.78 -8.01 -26.72
N ILE A 202 -6.03 -7.10 -26.13
CA ILE A 202 -6.13 -6.69 -24.74
C ILE A 202 -6.46 -5.20 -24.74
N PRO A 203 -7.60 -4.77 -24.18
CA PRO A 203 -7.92 -3.35 -24.01
C PRO A 203 -6.83 -2.59 -23.23
N ALA A 204 -6.65 -1.30 -23.47
CA ALA A 204 -5.59 -0.50 -22.86
C ALA A 204 -5.70 -0.47 -21.33
N GLU A 205 -6.92 -0.37 -20.81
CA GLU A 205 -7.19 -0.44 -19.36
C GLU A 205 -6.79 -1.79 -18.77
N ALA A 206 -7.06 -2.90 -19.46
CA ALA A 206 -6.67 -4.23 -19.01
C ALA A 206 -5.14 -4.44 -19.05
N LYS A 207 -4.43 -3.88 -20.05
CA LYS A 207 -2.95 -3.89 -20.08
C LYS A 207 -2.39 -3.17 -18.86
N ARG A 208 -2.88 -1.97 -18.57
CA ARG A 208 -2.50 -1.20 -17.38
C ARG A 208 -2.73 -2.01 -16.10
N ASP A 209 -3.89 -2.63 -15.96
CA ASP A 209 -4.25 -3.41 -14.77
C ASP A 209 -3.39 -4.67 -14.62
N LEU A 210 -3.01 -5.33 -15.72
CA LEU A 210 -2.05 -6.44 -15.73
C LEU A 210 -0.66 -5.98 -15.27
N ILE A 211 -0.17 -4.83 -15.75
CA ILE A 211 1.12 -4.25 -15.32
C ILE A 211 1.08 -3.94 -13.83
N ILE A 212 0.00 -3.33 -13.32
CA ILE A 212 -0.17 -3.05 -11.90
C ILE A 212 -0.12 -4.33 -11.09
N SER A 213 -0.83 -5.39 -11.50
CA SER A 213 -0.83 -6.64 -10.77
C SER A 213 0.53 -7.34 -10.80
N LEU A 214 1.26 -7.34 -11.92
CA LEU A 214 2.60 -7.92 -12.02
C LEU A 214 3.61 -7.19 -11.13
N ILE A 215 3.62 -5.85 -11.14
CA ILE A 215 4.49 -5.05 -10.27
C ILE A 215 4.12 -5.27 -8.80
N THR A 216 2.82 -5.31 -8.47
CA THR A 216 2.36 -5.62 -7.11
C THR A 216 2.89 -6.97 -6.64
N LEU A 217 2.79 -8.01 -7.48
CA LEU A 217 3.27 -9.36 -7.15
C LEU A 217 4.80 -9.44 -7.07
N LYS A 218 5.54 -8.63 -7.81
CA LYS A 218 7.00 -8.55 -7.72
C LYS A 218 7.47 -8.19 -6.31
N TYR A 219 6.72 -7.34 -5.61
CA TYR A 219 7.01 -6.88 -4.24
C TYR A 219 6.18 -7.59 -3.17
N THR A 220 5.47 -8.66 -3.52
CA THR A 220 4.62 -9.44 -2.61
C THR A 220 5.25 -10.80 -2.32
N GLN A 221 5.19 -11.21 -1.05
CA GLN A 221 5.74 -12.50 -0.65
C GLN A 221 4.99 -13.67 -1.32
N SER A 222 5.74 -14.55 -1.98
CA SER A 222 5.24 -15.80 -2.59
C SER A 222 4.75 -16.79 -1.50
N ASN A 223 3.75 -17.65 -1.78
CA ASN A 223 2.90 -17.64 -2.96
C ASN A 223 1.97 -16.43 -2.93
N SER A 224 1.67 -15.86 -4.09
CA SER A 224 0.84 -14.66 -4.15
C SER A 224 -0.02 -14.64 -5.42
N VAL A 225 -1.20 -14.01 -5.32
CA VAL A 225 -2.16 -13.75 -6.39
C VAL A 225 -2.69 -12.33 -6.23
N CYS A 226 -2.88 -11.62 -7.34
CA CYS A 226 -3.45 -10.28 -7.36
C CYS A 226 -4.56 -10.17 -8.41
N TYR A 227 -5.69 -9.59 -8.02
CA TYR A 227 -6.72 -9.09 -8.90
C TYR A 227 -6.60 -7.57 -9.00
N ALA A 228 -6.56 -7.04 -10.21
CA ALA A 228 -6.51 -5.60 -10.47
C ALA A 228 -7.66 -5.17 -11.37
N LYS A 229 -8.20 -3.98 -11.12
CA LYS A 229 -9.26 -3.36 -11.91
C LYS A 229 -9.18 -1.83 -11.84
N ASP A 230 -9.39 -1.21 -12.99
CA ASP A 230 -9.49 0.25 -13.12
C ASP A 230 -8.33 1.01 -12.47
N GLY A 231 -7.10 0.50 -12.60
CA GLY A 231 -5.91 1.16 -12.08
C GLY A 231 -5.61 0.90 -10.60
N GLN A 232 -6.17 -0.16 -10.00
CA GLN A 232 -5.86 -0.53 -8.62
C GLN A 232 -5.90 -2.05 -8.40
N ALA A 233 -5.09 -2.54 -7.47
CA ALA A 233 -5.22 -3.89 -6.95
C ALA A 233 -6.44 -3.94 -6.02
N ILE A 234 -7.40 -4.82 -6.32
CA ILE A 234 -8.66 -4.94 -5.58
C ILE A 234 -8.70 -6.17 -4.67
N GLY A 235 -7.75 -7.09 -4.85
CA GLY A 235 -7.60 -8.27 -3.99
C GLY A 235 -6.21 -8.84 -4.11
N ILE A 236 -5.48 -8.94 -2.99
CA ILE A 236 -4.14 -9.51 -2.91
C ILE A 236 -4.16 -10.63 -1.89
N GLY A 237 -3.79 -11.83 -2.32
CA GLY A 237 -3.52 -12.97 -1.44
C GLY A 237 -2.03 -13.26 -1.45
N ALA A 238 -1.37 -13.24 -0.29
CA ALA A 238 0.07 -13.33 -0.16
C ALA A 238 0.51 -14.24 0.98
N GLY A 239 1.72 -14.80 0.84
CA GLY A 239 2.39 -15.53 1.92
C GLY A 239 1.69 -16.82 2.37
N GLN A 240 0.74 -17.34 1.58
CA GLN A 240 0.02 -18.57 1.93
C GLN A 240 0.83 -19.82 1.55
N GLN A 241 0.59 -20.90 2.27
CA GLN A 241 1.29 -22.19 2.06
C GLN A 241 0.94 -22.86 0.72
N SER A 242 -0.21 -22.53 0.13
CA SER A 242 -0.59 -23.04 -1.17
C SER A 242 -1.15 -21.95 -2.08
N ARG A 243 -0.98 -22.14 -3.39
CA ARG A 243 -1.45 -21.19 -4.41
C ARG A 243 -2.97 -21.08 -4.44
N ILE A 244 -3.67 -22.17 -4.17
CA ILE A 244 -5.14 -22.14 -4.08
C ILE A 244 -5.64 -21.28 -2.92
N HIS A 245 -4.96 -21.30 -1.78
CA HIS A 245 -5.31 -20.43 -0.65
C HIS A 245 -5.04 -18.96 -0.97
N CYS A 246 -3.95 -18.63 -1.68
CA CYS A 246 -3.72 -17.28 -2.18
C CYS A 246 -4.84 -16.82 -3.12
N THR A 247 -5.27 -17.70 -4.05
CA THR A 247 -6.35 -17.38 -4.99
C THR A 247 -7.67 -17.13 -4.27
N ARG A 248 -8.01 -17.97 -3.31
CA ARG A 248 -9.24 -17.79 -2.49
C ARG A 248 -9.19 -16.50 -1.69
N LEU A 249 -8.07 -16.23 -1.02
CA LEU A 249 -7.91 -15.00 -0.23
C LEU A 249 -8.00 -13.74 -1.11
N ALA A 250 -7.31 -13.73 -2.25
CA ALA A 250 -7.39 -12.61 -3.20
C ALA A 250 -8.81 -12.45 -3.77
N GLY A 251 -9.49 -13.57 -4.09
CA GLY A 251 -10.86 -13.58 -4.57
C GLY A 251 -11.83 -12.99 -3.54
N ASN A 252 -11.78 -13.47 -2.30
CA ASN A 252 -12.63 -12.95 -1.22
C ASN A 252 -12.47 -11.44 -1.03
N LYS A 253 -11.23 -10.93 -1.08
CA LYS A 253 -10.99 -9.48 -0.98
C LYS A 253 -11.58 -8.71 -2.17
N ALA A 254 -11.46 -9.25 -3.38
CA ALA A 254 -12.07 -8.66 -4.57
C ALA A 254 -13.61 -8.68 -4.47
N ASP A 255 -14.20 -9.75 -3.97
CA ASP A 255 -15.65 -9.85 -3.75
C ASP A 255 -16.12 -8.83 -2.70
N ILE A 256 -15.43 -8.69 -1.58
CA ILE A 256 -15.70 -7.66 -0.57
C ILE A 256 -15.62 -6.26 -1.18
N TRP A 257 -14.60 -5.98 -2.01
CA TRP A 257 -14.48 -4.70 -2.70
C TRP A 257 -15.69 -4.41 -3.59
N TYR A 258 -16.21 -5.40 -4.34
CA TYR A 258 -17.43 -5.24 -5.14
C TYR A 258 -18.68 -5.09 -4.27
N LEU A 259 -18.83 -5.91 -3.24
CA LEU A 259 -20.00 -5.91 -2.36
C LEU A 259 -20.12 -4.64 -1.53
N ARG A 260 -18.99 -3.99 -1.16
CA ARG A 260 -19.00 -2.67 -0.52
C ARG A 260 -19.69 -1.58 -1.36
N GLN A 261 -19.77 -1.76 -2.68
CA GLN A 261 -20.45 -0.85 -3.60
C GLN A 261 -21.94 -1.15 -3.74
N HIS A 262 -22.43 -2.23 -3.14
CA HIS A 262 -23.83 -2.60 -3.23
C HIS A 262 -24.73 -1.62 -2.44
N PRO A 263 -25.90 -1.19 -2.97
CA PRO A 263 -26.76 -0.23 -2.30
C PRO A 263 -27.17 -0.58 -0.87
N LYS A 264 -27.37 -1.87 -0.55
CA LYS A 264 -27.67 -2.32 0.81
C LYS A 264 -26.55 -1.99 1.79
N VAL A 265 -25.29 -2.21 1.39
CA VAL A 265 -24.10 -1.92 2.20
C VAL A 265 -23.88 -0.42 2.35
N MET A 266 -24.04 0.32 1.24
CA MET A 266 -23.87 1.78 1.26
C MET A 266 -24.91 2.51 2.13
N ASN A 267 -26.11 1.93 2.27
CA ASN A 267 -27.22 2.50 3.01
C ASN A 267 -27.45 1.88 4.41
N LEU A 268 -26.47 1.21 4.97
CA LEU A 268 -26.54 0.68 6.34
C LEU A 268 -26.87 1.82 7.33
N PRO A 269 -27.78 1.60 8.29
CA PRO A 269 -28.25 2.61 9.25
C PRO A 269 -27.19 2.83 10.35
N TRP A 270 -26.30 3.79 10.12
CA TRP A 270 -25.23 4.10 11.07
C TRP A 270 -25.72 4.94 12.24
N ILE A 271 -25.19 4.64 13.43
CA ILE A 271 -25.33 5.53 14.59
C ILE A 271 -24.52 6.82 14.36
N GLU A 272 -24.96 7.92 14.98
CA GLU A 272 -24.18 9.15 14.99
C GLU A 272 -22.78 8.92 15.60
N LYS A 273 -21.77 9.56 15.04
CA LYS A 273 -20.38 9.55 15.53
C LYS A 273 -19.70 8.17 15.57
N ILE A 274 -20.10 7.22 14.70
CA ILE A 274 -19.35 5.98 14.53
C ILE A 274 -17.91 6.27 14.07
N ARG A 275 -16.92 5.59 14.67
CA ARG A 275 -15.53 5.68 14.21
C ARG A 275 -15.38 4.95 12.87
N ARG A 276 -14.49 5.45 11.99
CA ARG A 276 -14.25 4.84 10.68
C ARG A 276 -13.84 3.37 10.76
N ALA A 277 -12.94 3.03 11.67
CA ALA A 277 -12.49 1.64 11.86
C ALA A 277 -13.65 0.70 12.27
N ASP A 278 -14.55 1.17 13.15
CA ASP A 278 -15.71 0.38 13.55
C ASP A 278 -16.70 0.20 12.38
N ARG A 279 -16.87 1.27 11.57
CA ARG A 279 -17.68 1.21 10.36
C ARG A 279 -17.11 0.23 9.33
N ASP A 280 -15.81 0.27 9.08
CA ASP A 280 -15.14 -0.65 8.15
C ASP A 280 -15.26 -2.10 8.62
N ASN A 281 -15.04 -2.37 9.91
CA ASN A 281 -15.19 -3.71 10.49
C ASN A 281 -16.64 -4.21 10.39
N THR A 282 -17.62 -3.37 10.72
CA THR A 282 -19.04 -3.74 10.62
C THR A 282 -19.45 -4.05 9.18
N ILE A 283 -18.94 -3.31 8.19
CA ILE A 283 -19.20 -3.59 6.79
C ILE A 283 -18.65 -4.96 6.39
N ASP A 284 -17.42 -5.29 6.79
CA ASP A 284 -16.81 -6.57 6.46
C ASP A 284 -17.54 -7.74 7.12
N VAL A 285 -17.91 -7.63 8.39
CA VAL A 285 -18.73 -8.63 9.10
C VAL A 285 -20.09 -8.80 8.42
N TYR A 286 -20.76 -7.69 8.06
CA TYR A 286 -22.06 -7.75 7.37
C TYR A 286 -21.97 -8.41 5.99
N ILE A 287 -20.90 -8.18 5.23
CA ILE A 287 -20.68 -8.80 3.92
C ILE A 287 -20.34 -10.28 4.06
N SER A 288 -19.58 -10.66 5.08
CA SER A 288 -19.12 -12.04 5.32
C SER A 288 -20.19 -12.95 5.94
N GLU A 289 -21.34 -12.39 6.32
CA GLU A 289 -22.44 -13.13 7.00
C GLU A 289 -22.02 -13.77 8.33
N ASP A 290 -20.94 -13.30 8.95
CA ASP A 290 -20.42 -13.80 10.25
C ASP A 290 -21.32 -13.41 11.44
N HIS A 291 -22.51 -12.90 11.17
CA HIS A 291 -23.47 -12.41 12.17
C HIS A 291 -24.67 -13.34 12.37
N ASP A 292 -24.82 -14.38 11.56
CA ASP A 292 -25.97 -15.27 11.59
C ASP A 292 -26.15 -15.98 12.95
N ASP A 293 -25.03 -16.27 13.63
CA ASP A 293 -25.04 -16.91 14.95
C ASP A 293 -25.41 -15.96 16.12
N VAL A 294 -25.49 -14.65 15.87
CA VAL A 294 -25.66 -13.63 16.93
C VAL A 294 -26.88 -12.72 16.73
N LEU A 295 -27.54 -12.81 15.59
CA LEU A 295 -28.77 -12.07 15.29
C LEU A 295 -29.97 -12.98 15.43
N ALA A 296 -31.05 -12.45 16.05
CA ALA A 296 -32.33 -13.14 16.06
C ALA A 296 -32.96 -13.11 14.65
N ASP A 297 -33.64 -14.20 14.29
CA ASP A 297 -34.48 -14.27 13.10
C ASP A 297 -35.53 -13.14 13.13
N GLY A 298 -35.51 -12.25 12.11
CA GLY A 298 -36.44 -11.12 12.05
C GLY A 298 -36.52 -10.47 10.72
#